data_86657129d90640837453540c7d2b1cc9
#
_entry.id   86657129d90640837453540c7d2b1cc9
#
_cell.length_a   1.000
_cell.length_b   1.000
_cell.length_c   1.000
_cell.angle_alpha   90.00
_cell.angle_beta   90.00
_cell.angle_gamma   90.00
#
_symmetry.space_group_name_H-M   'P 1'
#
loop_
_entity.id
_entity.type
_entity.pdbx_description
1 polymer ?
#
loop_
_entity_poly.entity_id
_entity_poly.type
_entity_poly.pdbx_seq_one_letter_code
_entity_poly.pdbx_strand_id
1 'polypeptide(L)'
;MRKRLIAALTVVAVLSFGGVAFAENIYEVHIANSSPKGKGTPAKPLPVKLGFGYTVGDTEGLRPTVIEQYRIAPEGLVTYPKLFPSCKYSQANARQVAGACKKALVGSGIVRNEAGPGPDRSVKLVCNLKLTLYNISDAGKNGGMAIRLDGDPPAAAPGSRDVGCAISVHTAIKAPFFNVKLEGLKTSELRFTVPVQLQEPAPGVQNSVVEAISTVNRKTASTLIKGKRRTVGFYSEIGCKGRNRTTRVTFVDTQARSFTANRKSPC
;
A
#
# COMPACT_ATOMS: atom_id res chain seq x y z
N MET A 1 -18.82 68.17 45.09
CA MET A 1 -18.44 66.76 45.07
C MET A 1 -18.39 66.26 43.61
N ARG A 2 -17.20 66.15 43.01
CA ARG A 2 -17.03 65.75 41.61
C ARG A 2 -16.51 64.32 41.65
N LYS A 3 -17.33 63.37 41.22
CA LYS A 3 -16.93 61.94 41.02
C LYS A 3 -16.20 61.81 39.68
N ARG A 4 -14.92 61.43 39.71
CA ARG A 4 -14.15 61.09 38.53
C ARG A 4 -14.39 59.63 38.21
N LEU A 5 -15.01 59.37 37.03
CA LEU A 5 -15.04 58.00 36.45
C LEU A 5 -13.69 57.75 35.75
N ILE A 6 -12.99 56.71 36.21
CA ILE A 6 -11.80 56.15 35.52
C ILE A 6 -12.32 55.02 34.63
N ALA A 7 -12.27 55.26 33.32
CA ALA A 7 -12.53 54.21 32.32
C ALA A 7 -11.26 53.41 32.13
N ALA A 8 -11.28 52.17 32.56
CA ALA A 8 -10.22 51.19 32.28
C ALA A 8 -10.42 50.65 30.85
N LEU A 9 -9.53 51.00 29.93
CA LEU A 9 -9.43 50.37 28.61
C LEU A 9 -8.73 49.02 28.78
N THR A 10 -9.50 47.95 28.68
CA THR A 10 -8.94 46.57 28.60
C THR A 10 -8.61 46.32 27.12
N VAL A 11 -7.32 46.36 26.79
CA VAL A 11 -6.83 45.93 25.48
C VAL A 11 -6.82 44.40 25.48
N VAL A 12 -7.81 43.79 24.81
CA VAL A 12 -7.80 42.36 24.52
C VAL A 12 -6.86 42.14 23.34
N ALA A 13 -5.63 41.68 23.64
CA ALA A 13 -4.72 41.16 22.62
C ALA A 13 -5.27 39.84 22.11
N VAL A 14 -5.93 39.83 20.95
CA VAL A 14 -6.26 38.62 20.21
C VAL A 14 -4.96 38.05 19.64
N LEU A 15 -4.35 37.10 20.36
CA LEU A 15 -3.32 36.26 19.82
C LEU A 15 -4.00 35.37 18.77
N SER A 16 -3.99 35.81 17.51
CA SER A 16 -4.24 34.96 16.36
C SER A 16 -3.10 33.91 16.29
N PHE A 17 -3.29 32.78 16.93
CA PHE A 17 -2.56 31.59 16.57
C PHE A 17 -2.92 31.31 15.12
N GLY A 18 -2.09 31.74 14.20
CA GLY A 18 -2.09 31.28 12.83
C GLY A 18 -1.86 29.77 12.89
N GLY A 19 -2.93 28.99 12.89
CA GLY A 19 -2.85 27.57 12.73
C GLY A 19 -2.12 27.32 11.41
N VAL A 20 -0.92 26.75 11.48
CA VAL A 20 -0.26 26.22 10.30
C VAL A 20 -1.20 25.13 9.80
N ALA A 21 -1.95 25.40 8.74
CA ALA A 21 -2.76 24.40 8.06
C ALA A 21 -1.77 23.37 7.52
N PHE A 22 -1.65 22.26 8.20
CA PHE A 22 -0.89 21.12 7.67
C PHE A 22 -1.73 20.56 6.52
N ALA A 23 -1.20 20.65 5.31
CA ALA A 23 -1.77 20.00 4.15
C ALA A 23 -1.96 18.50 4.46
N GLU A 24 -3.20 18.02 4.27
CA GLU A 24 -3.55 16.62 4.57
C GLU A 24 -3.57 15.80 3.30
N ASN A 25 -3.00 14.59 3.38
CA ASN A 25 -3.14 13.62 2.30
C ASN A 25 -4.61 13.18 2.18
N ILE A 26 -5.10 13.12 0.94
CA ILE A 26 -6.40 12.54 0.59
C ILE A 26 -6.12 11.12 0.05
N TYR A 27 -6.81 10.13 0.60
CA TYR A 27 -6.62 8.73 0.21
C TYR A 27 -7.88 8.15 -0.42
N GLU A 28 -7.75 7.54 -1.59
CA GLU A 28 -8.80 6.76 -2.22
C GLU A 28 -8.30 5.34 -2.50
N VAL A 29 -9.04 4.33 -2.05
CA VAL A 29 -8.67 2.90 -2.20
C VAL A 29 -9.57 2.23 -3.22
N HIS A 30 -8.98 1.52 -4.18
CA HIS A 30 -9.64 0.79 -5.24
C HIS A 30 -9.35 -0.71 -5.15
N ILE A 31 -10.37 -1.54 -5.24
CA ILE A 31 -10.21 -2.99 -5.18
C ILE A 31 -11.12 -3.66 -6.19
N ALA A 32 -10.54 -4.59 -6.93
CA ALA A 32 -11.24 -5.49 -7.83
C ALA A 32 -10.85 -6.94 -7.56
N ASN A 33 -11.83 -7.77 -7.19
CA ASN A 33 -11.64 -9.21 -7.04
C ASN A 33 -12.34 -9.93 -8.18
N SER A 34 -11.75 -11.01 -8.67
CA SER A 34 -12.46 -11.98 -9.49
C SER A 34 -12.42 -13.35 -8.80
N SER A 35 -13.58 -13.78 -8.30
CA SER A 35 -13.79 -15.13 -7.78
C SER A 35 -14.46 -15.99 -8.86
N PRO A 36 -14.25 -17.31 -8.86
CA PRO A 36 -15.14 -18.22 -9.60
C PRO A 36 -16.56 -18.08 -9.05
N LYS A 37 -17.56 -18.56 -9.83
CA LYS A 37 -18.96 -18.53 -9.41
C LYS A 37 -19.13 -19.14 -7.99
N GLY A 38 -19.78 -18.41 -7.09
CA GLY A 38 -20.07 -18.80 -5.72
C GLY A 38 -19.20 -18.11 -4.68
N LYS A 39 -19.55 -18.31 -3.41
CA LYS A 39 -18.83 -17.76 -2.26
C LYS A 39 -17.91 -18.82 -1.65
N GLY A 40 -16.69 -18.42 -1.28
CA GLY A 40 -15.80 -19.25 -0.50
C GLY A 40 -16.29 -19.45 0.93
N THR A 41 -15.77 -20.48 1.58
CA THR A 41 -15.95 -20.73 3.02
C THR A 41 -14.60 -21.17 3.60
N PRO A 42 -14.42 -21.13 4.94
CA PRO A 42 -13.20 -21.65 5.56
C PRO A 42 -12.93 -23.14 5.26
N ALA A 43 -13.99 -23.94 5.01
CA ALA A 43 -13.88 -25.36 4.64
C ALA A 43 -13.71 -25.57 3.13
N LYS A 44 -14.07 -24.59 2.30
CA LYS A 44 -13.96 -24.62 0.84
C LYS A 44 -13.54 -23.21 0.33
N PRO A 45 -12.27 -22.83 0.54
CA PRO A 45 -11.76 -21.57 0.02
C PRO A 45 -11.82 -21.53 -1.50
N LEU A 46 -12.06 -20.35 -2.08
CA LEU A 46 -12.07 -20.16 -3.53
C LEU A 46 -10.87 -19.34 -3.97
N PRO A 47 -10.06 -19.80 -4.95
CA PRO A 47 -8.96 -19.02 -5.51
C PRO A 47 -9.44 -17.72 -6.15
N VAL A 48 -8.80 -16.60 -5.82
CA VAL A 48 -9.14 -15.29 -6.39
C VAL A 48 -7.96 -14.67 -7.15
N LYS A 49 -8.27 -13.82 -8.13
CA LYS A 49 -7.39 -12.78 -8.64
C LYS A 49 -7.69 -11.52 -7.84
N LEU A 50 -6.68 -10.88 -7.24
CA LEU A 50 -6.87 -9.68 -6.44
C LEU A 50 -6.25 -8.49 -7.16
N GLY A 51 -7.09 -7.54 -7.62
CA GLY A 51 -6.67 -6.20 -7.99
C GLY A 51 -6.69 -5.32 -6.73
N PHE A 52 -5.67 -4.54 -6.53
CA PHE A 52 -5.58 -3.57 -5.46
C PHE A 52 -4.93 -2.30 -5.99
N GLY A 53 -5.51 -1.16 -5.65
CA GLY A 53 -4.95 0.13 -5.98
C GLY A 53 -5.39 1.19 -4.97
N TYR A 54 -4.64 2.27 -4.95
CA TYR A 54 -5.00 3.47 -4.21
C TYR A 54 -4.40 4.69 -4.90
N THR A 55 -5.03 5.85 -4.67
CA THR A 55 -4.48 7.15 -5.01
C THR A 55 -4.26 7.96 -3.75
N VAL A 56 -3.25 8.80 -3.78
CA VAL A 56 -2.97 9.77 -2.72
C VAL A 56 -2.86 11.14 -3.37
N GLY A 57 -3.67 12.05 -2.92
CA GLY A 57 -3.62 13.47 -3.27
C GLY A 57 -3.22 14.30 -2.05
N ASP A 58 -3.28 15.60 -2.23
CA ASP A 58 -3.09 16.59 -1.20
C ASP A 58 -4.21 17.64 -1.30
N THR A 59 -4.72 18.12 -0.17
CA THR A 59 -5.85 19.08 -0.13
C THR A 59 -5.57 20.39 -0.85
N GLU A 60 -4.31 20.78 -0.95
CA GLU A 60 -3.85 22.01 -1.62
C GLU A 60 -3.31 21.75 -3.03
N GLY A 61 -3.42 20.49 -3.52
CA GLY A 61 -2.88 20.11 -4.81
C GLY A 61 -1.36 20.05 -4.86
N LEU A 62 -0.69 20.01 -3.72
CA LEU A 62 0.76 19.84 -3.59
C LEU A 62 1.17 18.37 -3.73
N ARG A 63 2.48 18.10 -3.74
CA ARG A 63 2.99 16.73 -3.61
C ARG A 63 2.55 16.15 -2.27
N PRO A 64 1.97 14.93 -2.21
CA PRO A 64 1.55 14.33 -0.96
C PRO A 64 2.70 14.18 0.04
N THR A 65 2.38 14.16 1.33
CA THR A 65 3.35 13.77 2.37
C THR A 65 3.74 12.31 2.16
N VAL A 66 5.01 12.00 2.35
CA VAL A 66 5.55 10.64 2.14
C VAL A 66 4.91 9.65 3.11
N ILE A 67 4.47 8.52 2.59
CA ILE A 67 3.90 7.43 3.39
C ILE A 67 5.03 6.46 3.73
N GLU A 68 5.19 6.19 5.03
CA GLU A 68 6.22 5.31 5.56
C GLU A 68 5.72 3.87 5.74
N GLN A 69 4.48 3.68 6.23
CA GLN A 69 3.97 2.35 6.55
C GLN A 69 2.60 2.09 5.95
N TYR A 70 2.40 0.82 5.61
CA TYR A 70 1.15 0.32 5.05
C TYR A 70 0.67 -0.92 5.79
N ARG A 71 -0.66 -1.01 6.02
CA ARG A 71 -1.35 -2.23 6.44
C ARG A 71 -2.58 -2.42 5.56
N ILE A 72 -2.67 -3.56 4.90
CA ILE A 72 -3.73 -3.85 3.92
C ILE A 72 -4.41 -5.15 4.32
N ALA A 73 -5.68 -5.07 4.74
CA ALA A 73 -6.45 -6.20 5.25
C ALA A 73 -7.78 -6.33 4.46
N PRO A 74 -7.85 -7.19 3.42
CA PRO A 74 -9.10 -7.49 2.72
C PRO A 74 -9.88 -8.58 3.47
N GLU A 75 -11.05 -8.25 4.02
CA GLU A 75 -11.93 -9.15 4.78
C GLU A 75 -12.13 -10.51 4.08
N GLY A 76 -11.92 -11.59 4.84
CA GLY A 76 -12.13 -12.96 4.35
C GLY A 76 -11.25 -13.37 3.18
N LEU A 77 -10.17 -12.63 2.86
CA LEU A 77 -9.11 -13.10 1.98
C LEU A 77 -7.96 -13.67 2.81
N VAL A 78 -7.62 -14.92 2.56
CA VAL A 78 -6.50 -15.61 3.20
C VAL A 78 -5.45 -16.02 2.16
N THR A 79 -4.19 -16.08 2.58
CA THR A 79 -3.08 -16.47 1.71
C THR A 79 -2.54 -17.84 2.06
N TYR A 80 -2.00 -18.54 1.05
CA TYR A 80 -1.35 -19.84 1.17
C TYR A 80 0.07 -19.82 0.56
N PRO A 81 0.95 -18.89 0.93
CA PRO A 81 2.23 -18.67 0.24
C PRO A 81 3.14 -19.89 0.25
N LYS A 82 3.07 -20.74 1.29
CA LYS A 82 3.90 -21.95 1.42
C LYS A 82 3.58 -23.05 0.39
N LEU A 83 2.44 -22.96 -0.30
CA LEU A 83 2.05 -23.93 -1.34
C LEU A 83 2.52 -23.53 -2.73
N PHE A 84 3.18 -22.39 -2.87
CA PHE A 84 3.64 -21.86 -4.15
C PHE A 84 5.15 -21.68 -4.18
N PRO A 85 5.77 -21.75 -5.37
CA PRO A 85 7.18 -21.42 -5.51
C PRO A 85 7.49 -20.07 -4.86
N SER A 86 8.63 -20.02 -4.18
CA SER A 86 9.11 -18.82 -3.49
C SER A 86 10.60 -18.62 -3.71
N CYS A 87 11.09 -17.42 -3.52
CA CYS A 87 12.52 -17.10 -3.44
C CYS A 87 12.84 -16.42 -2.11
N LYS A 88 14.11 -16.16 -1.83
CA LYS A 88 14.50 -15.32 -0.68
C LYS A 88 14.33 -13.86 -1.00
N TYR A 89 14.07 -13.03 0.01
CA TYR A 89 13.97 -11.58 -0.15
C TYR A 89 15.23 -10.99 -0.81
N SER A 90 16.42 -11.42 -0.39
CA SER A 90 17.70 -10.96 -0.97
C SER A 90 17.80 -11.22 -2.48
N GLN A 91 17.21 -12.33 -2.98
CA GLN A 91 17.18 -12.66 -4.41
C GLN A 91 16.21 -11.77 -5.20
N ALA A 92 15.08 -11.40 -4.59
CA ALA A 92 14.12 -10.46 -5.17
C ALA A 92 14.62 -9.01 -5.13
N ASN A 93 15.45 -8.67 -4.14
CA ASN A 93 16.04 -7.33 -3.96
C ASN A 93 17.36 -7.13 -4.73
N ALA A 94 17.95 -8.16 -5.29
CA ALA A 94 19.17 -8.04 -6.07
C ALA A 94 18.97 -7.11 -7.29
N ARG A 95 20.01 -6.37 -7.70
CA ARG A 95 19.94 -5.47 -8.87
C ARG A 95 19.40 -6.19 -10.10
N GLN A 96 19.83 -7.42 -10.33
CA GLN A 96 19.23 -8.35 -11.29
C GLN A 96 18.52 -9.44 -10.50
N VAL A 97 17.22 -9.54 -10.68
CA VAL A 97 16.42 -10.55 -9.98
C VAL A 97 16.88 -11.95 -10.36
N ALA A 98 17.23 -12.77 -9.35
CA ALA A 98 17.71 -14.12 -9.56
C ALA A 98 16.69 -15.00 -10.31
N GLY A 99 17.19 -15.93 -11.14
CA GLY A 99 16.36 -16.86 -11.91
C GLY A 99 15.36 -17.67 -11.07
N ALA A 100 15.72 -17.99 -9.81
CA ALA A 100 14.83 -18.65 -8.86
C ALA A 100 13.52 -17.86 -8.60
N CYS A 101 13.55 -16.51 -8.66
CA CYS A 101 12.38 -15.69 -8.45
C CYS A 101 11.41 -15.71 -9.64
N LYS A 102 11.81 -16.12 -10.86
CA LYS A 102 10.90 -16.21 -12.00
C LYS A 102 9.68 -17.08 -11.72
N LYS A 103 9.85 -18.21 -11.03
CA LYS A 103 8.74 -19.10 -10.63
C LYS A 103 7.94 -18.53 -9.45
N ALA A 104 8.57 -17.69 -8.62
CA ALA A 104 7.96 -17.05 -7.46
C ALA A 104 7.11 -15.81 -7.80
N LEU A 105 7.07 -15.36 -9.05
CA LEU A 105 6.24 -14.25 -9.51
C LEU A 105 4.77 -14.53 -9.23
N VAL A 106 4.11 -13.65 -8.46
CA VAL A 106 2.69 -13.77 -8.10
C VAL A 106 1.83 -12.61 -8.62
N GLY A 107 2.44 -11.51 -9.06
CA GLY A 107 1.69 -10.37 -9.55
C GLY A 107 2.57 -9.25 -10.09
N SER A 108 1.92 -8.21 -10.59
CA SER A 108 2.57 -7.02 -11.14
C SER A 108 1.68 -5.79 -11.04
N GLY A 109 2.26 -4.63 -11.32
CA GLY A 109 1.56 -3.36 -11.31
C GLY A 109 2.47 -2.20 -11.66
N ILE A 110 2.04 -1.01 -11.25
CA ILE A 110 2.78 0.24 -11.38
C ILE A 110 2.60 1.06 -10.11
N VAL A 111 3.64 1.80 -9.74
CA VAL A 111 3.58 2.85 -8.72
C VAL A 111 3.97 4.15 -9.38
N ARG A 112 3.11 5.14 -9.27
CA ARG A 112 3.38 6.51 -9.72
C ARG A 112 3.76 7.33 -8.52
N ASN A 113 4.87 8.05 -8.64
CA ASN A 113 5.39 8.91 -7.60
C ASN A 113 5.64 10.31 -8.13
N GLU A 114 5.63 11.27 -7.22
CA GLU A 114 6.12 12.61 -7.41
C GLU A 114 7.30 12.85 -6.46
N ALA A 115 8.44 13.25 -6.99
CA ALA A 115 9.65 13.54 -6.24
C ALA A 115 9.96 15.04 -6.28
N GLY A 116 10.70 15.54 -5.29
CA GLY A 116 11.15 16.93 -5.26
C GLY A 116 11.74 17.33 -3.90
N PRO A 117 12.26 18.55 -3.75
CA PRO A 117 12.80 19.03 -2.48
C PRO A 117 11.81 18.86 -1.32
N GLY A 118 12.30 18.42 -0.16
CA GLY A 118 11.46 18.15 1.01
C GLY A 118 10.59 19.34 1.44
N PRO A 119 11.14 20.53 1.63
CA PRO A 119 10.39 21.72 2.03
C PRO A 119 9.44 22.23 0.96
N ASP A 120 9.81 22.11 -0.33
CA ASP A 120 9.01 22.60 -1.44
C ASP A 120 8.19 21.47 -2.08
N ARG A 121 6.95 21.34 -1.66
CA ARG A 121 6.02 20.34 -2.15
C ARG A 121 5.34 20.74 -3.48
N SER A 122 5.57 21.95 -3.99
CA SER A 122 5.07 22.39 -5.30
C SER A 122 5.84 21.75 -6.46
N VAL A 123 7.10 21.36 -6.23
CA VAL A 123 7.93 20.66 -7.21
C VAL A 123 7.52 19.19 -7.31
N LYS A 124 7.18 18.77 -8.54
CA LYS A 124 6.62 17.45 -8.86
C LYS A 124 7.35 16.80 -10.02
N LEU A 125 8.47 16.17 -9.74
CA LEU A 125 9.21 15.38 -10.74
C LEU A 125 8.61 13.97 -10.80
N VAL A 126 8.16 13.54 -11.96
CA VAL A 126 7.53 12.23 -12.14
C VAL A 126 8.57 11.12 -12.01
N CYS A 127 8.24 10.11 -11.21
CA CYS A 127 9.01 8.89 -11.03
C CYS A 127 8.07 7.68 -11.01
N ASN A 128 7.78 7.11 -12.18
CA ASN A 128 6.90 5.95 -12.31
C ASN A 128 7.71 4.67 -12.30
N LEU A 129 7.36 3.75 -11.40
CA LEU A 129 8.07 2.51 -11.16
C LEU A 129 7.22 1.31 -11.56
N LYS A 130 7.80 0.38 -12.31
CA LYS A 130 7.22 -0.94 -12.50
C LYS A 130 7.18 -1.66 -11.16
N LEU A 131 6.02 -2.21 -10.80
CA LEU A 131 5.82 -2.99 -9.61
C LEU A 131 5.75 -4.47 -9.99
N THR A 132 6.56 -5.30 -9.31
CA THR A 132 6.56 -6.76 -9.48
C THR A 132 6.45 -7.43 -8.11
N LEU A 133 5.52 -8.38 -7.97
CA LEU A 133 5.24 -9.08 -6.71
C LEU A 133 5.81 -10.49 -6.75
N TYR A 134 6.71 -10.81 -5.82
CA TYR A 134 7.27 -12.15 -5.66
C TYR A 134 6.86 -12.75 -4.33
N ASN A 135 6.47 -14.03 -4.33
CA ASN A 135 6.33 -14.80 -3.11
C ASN A 135 7.70 -15.05 -2.48
N ILE A 136 7.88 -14.71 -1.20
CA ILE A 136 9.15 -14.91 -0.50
C ILE A 136 9.01 -15.83 0.70
N SER A 137 10.02 -16.70 0.91
CA SER A 137 10.00 -17.73 1.97
C SER A 137 10.46 -17.19 3.33
N ASP A 138 11.21 -16.10 3.37
CA ASP A 138 11.86 -15.52 4.55
C ASP A 138 11.18 -14.26 5.10
N ALA A 139 9.88 -14.08 4.81
CA ALA A 139 9.07 -12.98 5.35
C ALA A 139 8.35 -13.32 6.67
N GLY A 140 8.81 -14.32 7.41
CA GLY A 140 8.24 -14.72 8.70
C GLY A 140 7.27 -15.91 8.62
N LYS A 141 6.62 -16.23 9.76
CA LYS A 141 5.82 -17.44 9.96
C LYS A 141 4.71 -17.67 8.93
N ASN A 142 4.05 -16.60 8.50
CA ASN A 142 2.91 -16.66 7.57
C ASN A 142 3.33 -16.45 6.11
N GLY A 143 4.64 -16.34 5.81
CA GLY A 143 5.16 -15.95 4.50
C GLY A 143 4.94 -14.46 4.22
N GLY A 144 5.16 -14.06 2.98
CA GLY A 144 4.97 -12.68 2.55
C GLY A 144 5.30 -12.47 1.09
N MET A 145 5.37 -11.22 0.69
CA MET A 145 5.76 -10.82 -0.66
C MET A 145 6.98 -9.89 -0.62
N ALA A 146 7.80 -9.95 -1.66
CA ALA A 146 8.67 -8.87 -2.03
C ALA A 146 7.94 -8.00 -3.06
N ILE A 147 7.79 -6.72 -2.76
CA ILE A 147 7.25 -5.70 -3.67
C ILE A 147 8.46 -5.07 -4.34
N ARG A 148 8.81 -5.54 -5.53
CA ARG A 148 9.93 -5.04 -6.31
C ARG A 148 9.50 -3.83 -7.11
N LEU A 149 10.32 -2.77 -7.05
CA LEU A 149 10.13 -1.53 -7.77
C LEU A 149 11.34 -1.30 -8.69
N ASP A 150 11.06 -1.10 -9.98
CA ASP A 150 12.07 -0.89 -11.00
C ASP A 150 11.70 0.32 -11.87
N GLY A 151 12.65 1.20 -12.11
CA GLY A 151 12.53 2.32 -13.02
C GLY A 151 13.89 2.92 -13.31
N ASP A 152 14.07 3.37 -14.55
CA ASP A 152 15.31 3.96 -15.06
C ASP A 152 15.03 5.28 -15.76
N PRO A 153 16.04 6.15 -15.94
CA PRO A 153 15.94 7.33 -16.81
C PRO A 153 15.59 6.96 -18.27
N PRO A 154 14.88 7.85 -18.98
CA PRO A 154 14.41 9.17 -18.53
C PRO A 154 13.17 9.10 -17.63
N ALA A 155 12.86 10.20 -16.93
CA ALA A 155 11.60 10.34 -16.22
C ALA A 155 10.41 10.22 -17.20
N ALA A 156 9.32 9.63 -16.73
CA ALA A 156 8.08 9.58 -17.50
C ALA A 156 7.47 10.97 -17.68
N ALA A 157 6.70 11.16 -18.73
CA ALA A 157 5.97 12.41 -18.95
C ALA A 157 4.95 12.66 -17.84
N PRO A 158 4.69 13.91 -17.44
CA PRO A 158 3.64 14.24 -16.50
C PRO A 158 2.29 13.66 -16.93
N GLY A 159 1.59 12.99 -15.99
CA GLY A 159 0.30 12.34 -16.26
C GLY A 159 0.39 10.98 -16.97
N SER A 160 1.53 10.60 -17.54
CA SER A 160 1.73 9.28 -18.16
C SER A 160 1.73 8.16 -17.09
N ARG A 161 1.40 6.94 -17.55
CA ARG A 161 1.60 5.69 -16.81
C ARG A 161 2.79 4.88 -17.31
N ASP A 162 3.59 5.44 -18.22
CA ASP A 162 4.83 4.81 -18.64
C ASP A 162 5.82 4.72 -17.49
N VAL A 163 6.61 3.66 -17.47
CA VAL A 163 7.68 3.50 -16.47
C VAL A 163 8.83 4.42 -16.84
N GLY A 164 9.32 5.17 -15.87
CA GLY A 164 10.46 6.08 -16.04
C GLY A 164 10.63 6.96 -14.81
N CYS A 165 11.87 7.14 -14.40
CA CYS A 165 12.25 7.94 -13.23
C CYS A 165 13.54 8.69 -13.56
N ALA A 166 13.75 9.88 -12.99
CA ALA A 166 14.99 10.67 -13.23
C ALA A 166 16.25 9.96 -12.70
N ILE A 167 16.09 9.00 -11.81
CA ILE A 167 17.15 8.17 -11.23
C ILE A 167 16.81 6.69 -11.37
N SER A 168 17.83 5.82 -11.40
CA SER A 168 17.60 4.37 -11.39
C SER A 168 17.15 3.89 -10.02
N VAL A 169 16.03 3.18 -10.00
CA VAL A 169 15.45 2.54 -8.81
C VAL A 169 15.32 1.04 -9.07
N HIS A 170 16.05 0.23 -8.31
CA HIS A 170 16.01 -1.23 -8.39
C HIS A 170 16.04 -1.81 -6.97
N THR A 171 14.90 -1.80 -6.30
CA THR A 171 14.81 -2.26 -4.91
C THR A 171 13.51 -2.98 -4.64
N ALA A 172 13.48 -3.77 -3.58
CA ALA A 172 12.28 -4.44 -3.13
C ALA A 172 11.94 -4.06 -1.68
N ILE A 173 10.66 -4.08 -1.37
CA ILE A 173 10.12 -3.91 -0.03
C ILE A 173 9.73 -5.30 0.49
N LYS A 174 10.15 -5.65 1.70
CA LYS A 174 9.73 -6.89 2.38
C LYS A 174 8.38 -6.69 3.03
N ALA A 175 7.39 -7.46 2.61
CA ALA A 175 6.00 -7.33 3.03
C ALA A 175 5.47 -8.65 3.61
N PRO A 176 5.60 -8.89 4.94
CA PRO A 176 5.08 -10.08 5.61
C PRO A 176 3.56 -10.09 5.68
N PHE A 177 2.98 -11.31 5.72
CA PHE A 177 1.59 -11.53 6.04
C PHE A 177 1.36 -11.77 7.53
N PHE A 178 0.29 -11.16 8.04
CA PHE A 178 -0.20 -11.35 9.40
C PHE A 178 -1.62 -11.91 9.36
N ASN A 179 -1.91 -12.88 10.23
CA ASN A 179 -3.28 -13.36 10.41
C ASN A 179 -4.01 -12.43 11.38
N VAL A 180 -5.03 -11.76 10.91
CA VAL A 180 -5.90 -10.88 11.70
C VAL A 180 -7.36 -11.32 11.58
N LYS A 181 -8.24 -10.74 12.38
CA LYS A 181 -9.69 -10.82 12.18
C LYS A 181 -10.20 -9.46 11.73
N LEU A 182 -10.95 -9.43 10.64
CA LEU A 182 -11.67 -8.26 10.15
C LEU A 182 -13.14 -8.66 9.95
N GLU A 183 -14.07 -7.91 10.52
CA GLU A 183 -15.50 -8.22 10.54
C GLU A 183 -15.83 -9.65 11.03
N GLY A 184 -15.01 -10.18 11.96
CA GLY A 184 -15.14 -11.54 12.51
C GLY A 184 -14.51 -12.66 11.66
N LEU A 185 -14.09 -12.38 10.43
CA LEU A 185 -13.47 -13.34 9.52
C LEU A 185 -11.94 -13.31 9.61
N LYS A 186 -11.33 -14.49 9.48
CA LYS A 186 -9.88 -14.61 9.33
C LYS A 186 -9.46 -13.89 8.04
N THR A 187 -8.40 -13.09 8.13
CA THR A 187 -7.91 -12.26 7.03
C THR A 187 -6.39 -12.28 7.04
N SER A 188 -5.77 -12.37 5.88
CA SER A 188 -4.33 -12.14 5.73
C SER A 188 -4.07 -10.65 5.49
N GLU A 189 -3.52 -9.98 6.49
CA GLU A 189 -3.09 -8.60 6.40
C GLU A 189 -1.65 -8.52 5.89
N LEU A 190 -1.42 -7.73 4.85
CA LEU A 190 -0.09 -7.39 4.36
C LEU A 190 0.41 -6.16 5.11
N ARG A 191 1.61 -6.21 5.69
CA ARG A 191 2.25 -5.07 6.37
C ARG A 191 3.61 -4.81 5.76
N PHE A 192 3.95 -3.55 5.59
CA PHE A 192 5.30 -3.17 5.20
C PHE A 192 5.63 -1.73 5.56
N THR A 193 6.93 -1.49 5.74
CA THR A 193 7.52 -0.16 5.86
C THR A 193 8.29 0.12 4.57
N VAL A 194 8.12 1.30 4.03
CA VAL A 194 8.87 1.76 2.85
C VAL A 194 10.30 2.06 3.28
N PRO A 195 11.32 1.48 2.66
CA PRO A 195 12.72 1.80 2.97
C PRO A 195 13.04 3.29 2.75
N VAL A 196 13.90 3.85 3.59
CA VAL A 196 14.28 5.28 3.54
C VAL A 196 14.77 5.66 2.14
N GLN A 197 15.52 4.78 1.46
CA GLN A 197 16.03 5.01 0.09
C GLN A 197 14.93 5.18 -0.96
N LEU A 198 13.71 4.73 -0.68
CA LEU A 198 12.54 4.98 -1.52
C LEU A 198 11.76 6.22 -1.10
N GLN A 199 11.85 6.61 0.18
CA GLN A 199 11.23 7.82 0.71
C GLN A 199 12.06 9.06 0.37
N GLU A 200 13.38 8.93 0.47
CA GLU A 200 14.39 9.97 0.21
C GLU A 200 15.50 9.39 -0.69
N PRO A 201 15.29 9.34 -2.01
CA PRO A 201 16.21 8.70 -2.94
C PRO A 201 17.52 9.48 -3.15
N ALA A 202 17.55 10.75 -2.76
CA ALA A 202 18.74 11.59 -2.67
C ALA A 202 18.59 12.54 -1.48
N PRO A 203 19.68 13.03 -0.87
CA PRO A 203 19.62 13.94 0.26
C PRO A 203 18.70 15.15 0.00
N GLY A 204 17.71 15.35 0.86
CA GLY A 204 16.72 16.42 0.76
C GLY A 204 15.66 16.26 -0.35
N VAL A 205 15.65 15.15 -1.09
CA VAL A 205 14.65 14.85 -2.12
C VAL A 205 13.65 13.84 -1.59
N GLN A 206 12.44 14.27 -1.32
CA GLN A 206 11.34 13.39 -0.93
C GLN A 206 10.63 12.78 -2.14
N ASN A 207 10.21 11.53 -2.03
CA ASN A 207 9.51 10.78 -3.06
C ASN A 207 8.17 10.26 -2.51
N SER A 208 7.08 10.83 -3.01
CA SER A 208 5.72 10.56 -2.54
C SER A 208 4.96 9.72 -3.54
N VAL A 209 4.27 8.68 -3.07
CA VAL A 209 3.36 7.87 -3.91
C VAL A 209 2.10 8.68 -4.17
N VAL A 210 1.70 8.82 -5.43
CA VAL A 210 0.42 9.42 -5.85
C VAL A 210 -0.57 8.38 -6.35
N GLU A 211 -0.09 7.26 -6.88
CA GLU A 211 -0.94 6.14 -7.28
C GLU A 211 -0.17 4.82 -7.20
N ALA A 212 -0.81 3.78 -6.70
CA ALA A 212 -0.32 2.43 -6.84
C ALA A 212 -1.44 1.53 -7.36
N ILE A 213 -1.18 0.76 -8.41
CA ILE A 213 -2.10 -0.22 -8.96
C ILE A 213 -1.37 -1.54 -9.10
N SER A 214 -1.93 -2.61 -8.56
CA SER A 214 -1.34 -3.94 -8.65
C SER A 214 -2.38 -5.03 -8.84
N THR A 215 -1.94 -6.14 -9.39
CA THR A 215 -2.75 -7.35 -9.52
C THR A 215 -1.95 -8.54 -9.01
N VAL A 216 -2.51 -9.27 -8.06
CA VAL A 216 -2.05 -10.61 -7.70
C VAL A 216 -2.81 -11.64 -8.54
N ASN A 217 -2.07 -12.43 -9.30
CA ASN A 217 -2.62 -13.40 -10.24
C ASN A 217 -3.28 -14.58 -9.51
N ARG A 218 -4.32 -15.13 -10.14
CA ARG A 218 -4.96 -16.37 -9.68
C ARG A 218 -4.05 -17.57 -9.95
N LYS A 219 -3.12 -17.86 -9.02
CA LYS A 219 -2.35 -19.11 -8.99
C LYS A 219 -3.07 -20.12 -8.11
N THR A 220 -3.04 -21.40 -8.47
CA THR A 220 -3.74 -22.46 -7.71
C THR A 220 -2.81 -23.58 -7.30
N ALA A 221 -3.09 -24.17 -6.14
CA ALA A 221 -2.44 -25.35 -5.60
C ALA A 221 -3.46 -26.23 -4.88
N SER A 222 -3.15 -27.51 -4.71
CA SER A 222 -3.99 -28.45 -3.93
C SER A 222 -3.45 -28.62 -2.52
N THR A 223 -4.35 -28.64 -1.52
CA THR A 223 -4.00 -28.92 -0.12
C THR A 223 -5.15 -29.64 0.58
N LEU A 224 -4.88 -30.19 1.78
CA LEU A 224 -5.92 -30.77 2.61
C LEU A 224 -6.48 -29.71 3.56
N ILE A 225 -7.80 -29.55 3.54
CA ILE A 225 -8.53 -28.67 4.48
C ILE A 225 -9.63 -29.53 5.15
N LYS A 226 -9.55 -29.70 6.46
CA LYS A 226 -10.46 -30.58 7.23
C LYS A 226 -10.58 -31.99 6.63
N GLY A 227 -9.42 -32.58 6.28
CA GLY A 227 -9.34 -33.93 5.69
C GLY A 227 -9.78 -34.06 4.23
N LYS A 228 -10.27 -33.01 3.58
CA LYS A 228 -10.71 -33.02 2.18
C LYS A 228 -9.72 -32.26 1.28
N ARG A 229 -9.36 -32.85 0.13
CA ARG A 229 -8.54 -32.18 -0.88
C ARG A 229 -9.28 -30.97 -1.44
N ARG A 230 -8.63 -29.81 -1.42
CA ARG A 230 -9.18 -28.53 -1.89
C ARG A 230 -8.19 -27.80 -2.77
N THR A 231 -8.68 -27.13 -3.79
CA THR A 231 -7.91 -26.18 -4.58
C THR A 231 -7.95 -24.81 -3.90
N VAL A 232 -6.79 -24.26 -3.62
CA VAL A 232 -6.63 -22.91 -3.03
C VAL A 232 -5.82 -22.03 -3.97
N GLY A 233 -6.00 -20.71 -3.86
CA GLY A 233 -5.19 -19.72 -4.57
C GLY A 233 -4.06 -19.19 -3.70
N PHE A 234 -3.12 -18.45 -4.30
CA PHE A 234 -2.19 -17.63 -3.52
C PHE A 234 -2.97 -16.73 -2.57
N TYR A 235 -3.98 -16.02 -3.08
CA TYR A 235 -5.11 -15.51 -2.30
C TYR A 235 -6.34 -16.38 -2.53
N SER A 236 -7.05 -16.66 -1.45
CA SER A 236 -8.34 -17.37 -1.50
C SER A 236 -9.38 -16.67 -0.65
N GLU A 237 -10.57 -16.64 -1.16
CA GLU A 237 -11.75 -16.15 -0.46
C GLU A 237 -12.31 -17.25 0.45
N ILE A 238 -12.61 -16.89 1.70
CA ILE A 238 -13.29 -17.75 2.70
C ILE A 238 -14.63 -17.18 3.16
N GLY A 239 -15.18 -16.23 2.44
CA GLY A 239 -16.44 -15.55 2.71
C GLY A 239 -16.26 -14.06 3.00
N CYS A 240 -17.38 -13.38 3.22
CA CYS A 240 -17.45 -12.01 3.71
C CYS A 240 -18.71 -11.80 4.53
N LYS A 241 -18.74 -10.78 5.37
CA LYS A 241 -19.92 -10.42 6.15
C LYS A 241 -20.93 -9.67 5.26
N GLY A 242 -22.02 -10.31 4.93
CA GLY A 242 -23.08 -9.74 4.10
C GLY A 242 -22.80 -9.86 2.59
N ARG A 243 -23.16 -8.81 1.83
CA ARG A 243 -23.03 -8.77 0.36
C ARG A 243 -21.72 -8.15 -0.12
N ASN A 244 -21.07 -7.37 0.74
CA ASN A 244 -19.86 -6.62 0.42
C ASN A 244 -18.72 -7.02 1.35
N ARG A 245 -17.54 -7.09 0.79
CA ARG A 245 -16.27 -7.24 1.51
C ARG A 245 -15.73 -5.87 1.90
N THR A 246 -15.32 -5.73 3.14
CA THR A 246 -14.57 -4.56 3.60
C THR A 246 -13.08 -4.80 3.38
N THR A 247 -12.40 -3.88 2.70
CA THR A 247 -10.94 -3.82 2.75
C THR A 247 -10.53 -2.62 3.54
N ARG A 248 -9.75 -2.87 4.60
CA ARG A 248 -9.14 -1.84 5.44
C ARG A 248 -7.72 -1.59 4.99
N VAL A 249 -7.39 -0.33 4.74
CA VAL A 249 -6.01 0.10 4.46
C VAL A 249 -5.64 1.17 5.46
N THR A 250 -4.55 0.96 6.18
CA THR A 250 -3.98 1.97 7.08
C THR A 250 -2.67 2.46 6.49
N PHE A 251 -2.55 3.77 6.39
CA PHE A 251 -1.37 4.51 5.98
C PHE A 251 -0.78 5.22 7.19
N VAL A 252 0.53 5.23 7.33
CA VAL A 252 1.23 6.07 8.31
C VAL A 252 2.26 6.88 7.55
N ASP A 253 2.22 8.19 7.69
CA ASP A 253 3.16 9.10 7.03
C ASP A 253 4.43 9.34 7.86
N THR A 254 5.39 10.01 7.27
CA THR A 254 6.68 10.36 7.93
C THR A 254 6.53 11.34 9.11
N GLN A 255 5.34 11.90 9.31
CA GLN A 255 4.99 12.73 10.47
C GLN A 255 4.25 11.92 11.54
N ALA A 256 4.26 10.57 11.44
CA ALA A 256 3.57 9.63 12.32
C ALA A 256 2.03 9.80 12.37
N ARG A 257 1.43 10.51 11.40
CA ARG A 257 -0.02 10.60 11.28
C ARG A 257 -0.54 9.31 10.67
N SER A 258 -1.59 8.76 11.25
CA SER A 258 -2.21 7.53 10.79
C SER A 258 -3.59 7.81 10.20
N PHE A 259 -3.82 7.31 9.00
CA PHE A 259 -5.10 7.39 8.30
C PHE A 259 -5.58 5.99 7.93
N THR A 260 -6.86 5.70 8.14
CA THR A 260 -7.47 4.42 7.78
C THR A 260 -8.62 4.61 6.79
N ALA A 261 -8.45 4.06 5.60
CA ALA A 261 -9.50 3.97 4.59
C ALA A 261 -10.18 2.59 4.63
N ASN A 262 -11.50 2.57 4.49
CA ASN A 262 -12.28 1.35 4.32
C ASN A 262 -12.98 1.41 2.95
N ARG A 263 -12.71 0.41 2.10
CA ARG A 263 -13.39 0.25 0.81
C ARG A 263 -14.29 -0.97 0.83
N LYS A 264 -15.52 -0.82 0.38
CA LYS A 264 -16.45 -1.95 0.16
C LYS A 264 -16.41 -2.38 -1.30
N SER A 265 -16.31 -3.67 -1.55
CA SER A 265 -16.42 -4.29 -2.87
C SER A 265 -17.38 -5.49 -2.81
N PRO A 266 -18.07 -5.85 -3.91
CA PRO A 266 -18.91 -7.04 -3.93
C PRO A 266 -18.14 -8.30 -3.53
N CYS A 267 -18.83 -9.20 -2.87
CA CYS A 267 -18.36 -10.55 -2.59
C CYS A 267 -18.68 -11.54 -3.68
#